data_da45c6a2391fa13a0bce3ef10100123a
#
_entry.id   da45c6a2391fa13a0bce3ef10100123a
#
_cell.length_a   1.000
_cell.length_b   1.000
_cell.length_c   1.000
_cell.angle_alpha   90.00
_cell.angle_beta   90.00
_cell.angle_gamma   90.00
#
_symmetry.space_group_name_H-M   'P 1'
#
loop_
_entity.id
_entity.type
_entity.pdbx_description
1 polymer ?
#
loop_
_entity_poly.entity_id
_entity_poly.type
_entity_poly.pdbx_seq_one_letter_code
_entity_poly.pdbx_strand_id
1 'polypeptide(L)'
;MSDPTLLQVSDISLSFGGVHALTDVSFDVRRGEIFSIIGPNGAGKTSLLNCISGRYQPNIGSIRFNDQELIGLAPNTRCNLGIGRTFQNLALFSHMSVLDNIMVGRHNQLKNNFLSGPLYWFSPAQKEELHHRRQVEDIIDFLEIAHIRKSIAGTLSYGLRKRVELARAVALKPELILLDEPMAGMNLEEKEDMARYIIDLNEEWGMTVVMIEHDMGVVMDISHRVMVLDFGRKIAAGLPEEVMADERVKKAYLGEDDTDESRQAEVA
;
A
#
# COMPACT_ATOMS: atom_id res chain seq x y z
N MET A 1 -14.32 -0.52 23.50
CA MET A 1 -12.89 -0.22 23.71
C MET A 1 -12.40 0.29 22.38
N SER A 2 -11.76 1.47 22.32
CA SER A 2 -11.16 1.95 21.06
C SER A 2 -10.01 1.01 20.68
N ASP A 3 -9.99 0.54 19.44
CA ASP A 3 -8.87 -0.26 18.94
C ASP A 3 -7.55 0.49 19.12
N PRO A 4 -6.47 -0.20 19.53
CA PRO A 4 -5.20 0.45 19.79
C PRO A 4 -4.61 1.05 18.50
N THR A 5 -3.99 2.23 18.61
CA THR A 5 -3.28 2.85 17.50
C THR A 5 -2.13 1.95 17.04
N LEU A 6 -2.09 1.64 15.74
CA LEU A 6 -1.02 0.85 15.12
C LEU A 6 0.06 1.74 14.52
N LEU A 7 -0.35 2.80 13.80
CA LEU A 7 0.54 3.77 13.19
C LEU A 7 0.20 5.17 13.69
N GLN A 8 1.19 5.90 14.17
CA GLN A 8 1.06 7.29 14.57
C GLN A 8 2.04 8.15 13.76
N VAL A 9 1.53 9.18 13.12
CA VAL A 9 2.29 10.17 12.36
C VAL A 9 2.08 11.52 13.02
N SER A 10 3.18 12.19 13.40
CA SER A 10 3.15 13.44 14.17
C SER A 10 4.05 14.49 13.52
N ASP A 11 3.43 15.61 13.11
CA ASP A 11 4.06 16.84 12.63
C ASP A 11 5.06 16.64 11.49
N ILE A 12 4.75 15.70 10.57
CA ILE A 12 5.65 15.36 9.47
C ILE A 12 5.73 16.50 8.47
N SER A 13 6.96 16.97 8.25
CA SER A 13 7.29 17.92 7.18
C SER A 13 8.40 17.36 6.31
N LEU A 14 8.22 17.49 4.97
CA LEU A 14 9.17 17.01 3.96
C LEU A 14 9.34 18.07 2.89
N SER A 15 10.59 18.40 2.59
CA SER A 15 10.94 19.36 1.53
C SER A 15 12.02 18.79 0.61
N PHE A 16 11.91 19.10 -0.68
CA PHE A 16 12.92 18.80 -1.68
C PHE A 16 13.41 20.14 -2.27
N GLY A 17 14.63 20.54 -1.91
CA GLY A 17 15.12 21.88 -2.28
C GLY A 17 14.18 22.97 -1.72
N GLY A 18 13.60 23.78 -2.61
CA GLY A 18 12.65 24.85 -2.24
C GLY A 18 11.17 24.42 -2.22
N VAL A 19 10.85 23.15 -2.52
CA VAL A 19 9.46 22.67 -2.61
C VAL A 19 9.08 21.92 -1.34
N HIS A 20 8.03 22.39 -0.65
CA HIS A 20 7.44 21.71 0.49
C HIS A 20 6.44 20.66 0.02
N ALA A 21 6.81 19.37 0.08
CA ALA A 21 5.96 18.26 -0.32
C ALA A 21 4.95 17.88 0.78
N LEU A 22 5.34 18.03 2.06
CA LEU A 22 4.49 17.83 3.23
C LEU A 22 4.77 18.94 4.24
N THR A 23 3.73 19.40 4.93
CA THR A 23 3.84 20.44 5.94
C THR A 23 2.93 20.10 7.10
N ASP A 24 3.50 19.79 8.25
CA ASP A 24 2.82 19.63 9.54
C ASP A 24 1.66 18.62 9.49
N VAL A 25 1.94 17.43 8.91
CA VAL A 25 0.93 16.37 8.73
C VAL A 25 0.93 15.46 9.95
N SER A 26 -0.23 15.38 10.63
CA SER A 26 -0.44 14.53 11.81
C SER A 26 -1.73 13.71 11.67
N PHE A 27 -1.65 12.39 11.91
CA PHE A 27 -2.79 11.46 11.96
C PHE A 27 -2.39 10.16 12.64
N ASP A 28 -3.38 9.34 12.95
CA ASP A 28 -3.24 7.99 13.47
C ASP A 28 -3.99 6.99 12.60
N VAL A 29 -3.56 5.73 12.63
CA VAL A 29 -4.27 4.58 12.04
C VAL A 29 -4.44 3.51 13.12
N ARG A 30 -5.67 3.02 13.29
CA ARG A 30 -6.02 1.99 14.27
C ARG A 30 -5.70 0.60 13.72
N ARG A 31 -5.47 -0.35 14.62
CA ARG A 31 -5.30 -1.75 14.22
C ARG A 31 -6.59 -2.28 13.58
N GLY A 32 -6.47 -3.01 12.46
CA GLY A 32 -7.62 -3.54 11.74
C GLY A 32 -8.46 -2.48 11.00
N GLU A 33 -7.91 -1.29 10.77
CA GLU A 33 -8.58 -0.21 10.05
C GLU A 33 -8.21 -0.20 8.56
N ILE A 34 -9.18 0.06 7.68
CA ILE A 34 -8.93 0.52 6.31
C ILE A 34 -8.97 2.04 6.32
N PHE A 35 -7.81 2.66 6.18
CA PHE A 35 -7.60 4.10 6.20
C PHE A 35 -7.20 4.62 4.83
N SER A 36 -8.02 5.49 4.24
CA SER A 36 -7.73 6.05 2.92
C SER A 36 -7.16 7.46 2.98
N ILE A 37 -6.19 7.72 2.13
CA ILE A 37 -5.58 9.04 1.93
C ILE A 37 -5.97 9.51 0.53
N ILE A 38 -6.75 10.57 0.46
CA ILE A 38 -7.24 11.15 -0.79
C ILE A 38 -6.75 12.59 -0.96
N GLY A 39 -7.00 13.18 -2.11
CA GLY A 39 -6.65 14.57 -2.40
C GLY A 39 -6.20 14.75 -3.84
N PRO A 40 -6.08 15.99 -4.31
CA PRO A 40 -5.66 16.34 -5.66
C PRO A 40 -4.31 15.76 -6.07
N ASN A 41 -4.02 15.79 -7.39
CA ASN A 41 -2.72 15.44 -7.91
C ASN A 41 -1.65 16.41 -7.37
N GLY A 42 -0.51 15.88 -6.93
CA GLY A 42 0.50 16.73 -6.30
C GLY A 42 0.24 17.09 -4.83
N ALA A 43 -0.85 16.64 -4.20
CA ALA A 43 -1.15 16.94 -2.80
C ALA A 43 -0.16 16.34 -1.78
N GLY A 44 0.79 15.48 -2.20
CA GLY A 44 1.80 14.89 -1.32
C GLY A 44 1.50 13.46 -0.83
N LYS A 45 0.42 12.84 -1.31
CA LYS A 45 -0.03 11.50 -0.88
C LYS A 45 1.07 10.43 -0.97
N THR A 46 1.66 10.24 -2.16
CA THR A 46 2.75 9.27 -2.37
C THR A 46 4.01 9.66 -1.58
N SER A 47 4.28 10.95 -1.36
CA SER A 47 5.38 11.41 -0.52
C SER A 47 5.18 10.98 0.94
N LEU A 48 3.96 11.03 1.45
CA LEU A 48 3.60 10.56 2.78
C LEU A 48 3.80 9.03 2.92
N LEU A 49 3.32 8.22 1.95
CA LEU A 49 3.59 6.78 1.93
C LEU A 49 5.09 6.48 1.85
N ASN A 50 5.85 7.29 1.09
CA ASN A 50 7.31 7.17 1.01
C ASN A 50 7.98 7.46 2.37
N CYS A 51 7.46 8.39 3.17
CA CYS A 51 7.93 8.63 4.54
C CYS A 51 7.63 7.43 5.45
N ILE A 52 6.41 6.88 5.39
CA ILE A 52 6.01 5.73 6.23
C ILE A 52 6.83 4.48 5.87
N SER A 53 7.05 4.22 4.57
CA SER A 53 7.83 3.05 4.13
C SER A 53 9.35 3.22 4.25
N GLY A 54 9.84 4.42 4.59
CA GLY A 54 11.27 4.69 4.78
C GLY A 54 12.03 5.02 3.51
N ARG A 55 11.34 5.20 2.37
CA ARG A 55 11.94 5.62 1.12
C ARG A 55 12.38 7.10 1.15
N TYR A 56 11.61 7.93 1.87
CA TYR A 56 11.97 9.31 2.17
C TYR A 56 12.15 9.49 3.66
N GLN A 57 13.10 10.35 4.02
CA GLN A 57 13.33 10.78 5.38
C GLN A 57 12.69 12.16 5.55
N PRO A 58 11.66 12.32 6.40
CA PRO A 58 11.10 13.64 6.66
C PRO A 58 12.14 14.53 7.36
N ASN A 59 12.01 15.85 7.15
CA ASN A 59 12.90 16.82 7.78
C ASN A 59 12.56 17.04 9.26
N ILE A 60 11.26 16.95 9.58
CA ILE A 60 10.70 17.19 10.92
C ILE A 60 9.61 16.15 11.18
N GLY A 61 9.36 15.85 12.44
CA GLY A 61 8.27 15.01 12.93
C GLY A 61 8.72 13.61 13.33
N SER A 62 7.73 12.76 13.64
CA SER A 62 7.90 11.39 14.14
C SER A 62 6.90 10.47 13.45
N ILE A 63 7.31 9.24 13.16
CA ILE A 63 6.44 8.16 12.67
C ILE A 63 6.66 6.95 13.56
N ARG A 64 5.62 6.53 14.28
CA ARG A 64 5.69 5.38 15.19
C ARG A 64 4.77 4.26 14.70
N PHE A 65 5.28 3.06 14.73
CA PHE A 65 4.57 1.83 14.42
C PHE A 65 4.69 0.86 15.58
N ASN A 66 3.59 0.40 16.15
CA ASN A 66 3.58 -0.37 17.40
C ASN A 66 4.46 0.31 18.48
N ASP A 67 4.28 1.60 18.72
CA ASP A 67 5.06 2.44 19.64
C ASP A 67 6.56 2.55 19.32
N GLN A 68 7.06 1.91 18.28
CA GLN A 68 8.46 2.00 17.85
C GLN A 68 8.64 3.14 16.83
N GLU A 69 9.65 4.00 17.08
CA GLU A 69 10.01 5.07 16.14
C GLU A 69 10.59 4.48 14.83
N LEU A 70 10.07 4.94 13.68
CA LEU A 70 10.50 4.51 12.37
C LEU A 70 11.53 5.46 11.71
N ILE A 71 11.62 6.71 12.17
CA ILE A 71 12.56 7.67 11.60
C ILE A 71 14.00 7.16 11.78
N GLY A 72 14.78 7.21 10.70
CA GLY A 72 16.15 6.66 10.68
C GLY A 72 16.24 5.16 10.37
N LEU A 73 15.13 4.41 10.40
CA LEU A 73 15.14 2.99 10.02
C LEU A 73 15.09 2.83 8.51
N ALA A 74 15.92 1.93 8.00
CA ALA A 74 15.93 1.57 6.58
C ALA A 74 14.62 0.85 6.15
N PRO A 75 14.22 0.90 4.87
CA PRO A 75 13.00 0.26 4.38
C PRO A 75 12.89 -1.24 4.68
N ASN A 76 13.99 -1.98 4.54
CA ASN A 76 14.02 -3.42 4.85
C ASN A 76 13.77 -3.69 6.35
N THR A 77 14.25 -2.84 7.24
CA THR A 77 13.98 -2.94 8.69
C THR A 77 12.50 -2.72 8.96
N ARG A 78 11.86 -1.71 8.34
CA ARG A 78 10.43 -1.44 8.48
C ARG A 78 9.58 -2.59 7.92
N CYS A 79 10.00 -3.20 6.81
CA CYS A 79 9.40 -4.40 6.26
C CYS A 79 9.44 -5.57 7.28
N ASN A 80 10.59 -5.78 7.95
CA ASN A 80 10.74 -6.82 8.98
C ASN A 80 9.92 -6.53 10.26
N LEU A 81 9.56 -5.28 10.50
CA LEU A 81 8.64 -4.89 11.58
C LEU A 81 7.17 -5.19 11.25
N GLY A 82 6.85 -5.55 10.01
CA GLY A 82 5.49 -5.88 9.59
C GLY A 82 4.81 -4.81 8.73
N ILE A 83 5.57 -3.94 8.05
CA ILE A 83 5.02 -2.97 7.10
C ILE A 83 5.24 -3.48 5.67
N GLY A 84 4.16 -3.88 5.00
CA GLY A 84 4.16 -4.24 3.58
C GLY A 84 3.83 -3.04 2.70
N ARG A 85 4.25 -3.07 1.42
CA ARG A 85 3.91 -2.02 0.46
C ARG A 85 3.77 -2.56 -0.95
N THR A 86 2.75 -2.09 -1.69
CA THR A 86 2.71 -2.12 -3.15
C THR A 86 3.32 -0.84 -3.72
N PHE A 87 3.71 -0.85 -4.98
CA PHE A 87 4.31 0.31 -5.64
C PHE A 87 3.38 0.78 -6.76
N GLN A 88 3.28 2.08 -6.99
CA GLN A 88 2.49 2.67 -8.06
C GLN A 88 2.91 2.11 -9.44
N ASN A 89 4.20 1.93 -9.68
CA ASN A 89 4.70 1.24 -10.86
C ASN A 89 4.90 -0.24 -10.54
N LEU A 90 4.25 -1.12 -11.31
CA LEU A 90 4.35 -2.57 -11.17
C LEU A 90 5.80 -3.04 -11.07
N ALA A 91 6.22 -3.37 -9.84
CA ALA A 91 7.59 -3.78 -9.56
C ALA A 91 7.76 -5.31 -9.64
N LEU A 92 7.04 -5.98 -10.55
CA LEU A 92 7.16 -7.42 -10.77
C LEU A 92 8.39 -7.77 -11.60
N PHE A 93 8.99 -8.91 -11.31
CA PHE A 93 10.02 -9.52 -12.14
C PHE A 93 9.34 -10.12 -13.38
N SER A 94 9.37 -9.40 -14.50
CA SER A 94 8.61 -9.70 -15.72
C SER A 94 8.94 -11.07 -16.34
N HIS A 95 10.14 -11.58 -16.12
CA HIS A 95 10.60 -12.88 -16.66
C HIS A 95 10.40 -14.06 -15.69
N MET A 96 9.92 -13.81 -14.49
CA MET A 96 9.63 -14.85 -13.50
C MET A 96 8.17 -15.27 -13.56
N SER A 97 7.88 -16.50 -13.08
CA SER A 97 6.50 -16.95 -12.92
C SER A 97 5.77 -16.13 -11.83
N VAL A 98 4.43 -16.19 -11.83
CA VAL A 98 3.60 -15.62 -10.76
C VAL A 98 4.01 -16.18 -9.40
N LEU A 99 4.12 -17.51 -9.30
CA LEU A 99 4.53 -18.18 -8.06
C LEU A 99 5.89 -17.67 -7.56
N ASP A 100 6.89 -17.56 -8.44
CA ASP A 100 8.22 -17.09 -8.06
C ASP A 100 8.22 -15.63 -7.64
N ASN A 101 7.43 -14.77 -8.32
CA ASN A 101 7.24 -13.37 -7.90
C ASN A 101 6.69 -13.25 -6.47
N ILE A 102 5.70 -14.07 -6.12
CA ILE A 102 5.10 -14.06 -4.79
C ILE A 102 6.08 -14.65 -3.75
N MET A 103 6.82 -15.72 -4.13
CA MET A 103 7.87 -16.32 -3.28
C MET A 103 8.98 -15.31 -2.91
N VAL A 104 9.32 -14.35 -3.79
CA VAL A 104 10.26 -13.27 -3.46
C VAL A 104 9.77 -12.47 -2.24
N GLY A 105 8.45 -12.27 -2.10
CA GLY A 105 7.87 -11.63 -0.90
C GLY A 105 8.19 -12.37 0.41
N ARG A 106 8.51 -13.66 0.34
CA ARG A 106 8.87 -14.49 1.52
C ARG A 106 10.37 -14.49 1.84
N HIS A 107 11.21 -13.93 0.97
CA HIS A 107 12.66 -14.04 1.08
C HIS A 107 13.22 -13.58 2.43
N ASN A 108 12.68 -12.50 2.98
CA ASN A 108 13.14 -11.97 4.29
C ASN A 108 12.79 -12.88 5.48
N GLN A 109 11.92 -13.87 5.29
CA GLN A 109 11.49 -14.81 6.33
C GLN A 109 12.23 -16.14 6.26
N LEU A 110 13.03 -16.38 5.20
CA LEU A 110 13.88 -17.56 5.07
C LEU A 110 15.10 -17.41 5.98
N LYS A 111 15.20 -18.27 6.99
CA LYS A 111 16.29 -18.24 7.99
C LYS A 111 17.52 -19.03 7.56
N ASN A 112 17.37 -19.96 6.62
CA ASN A 112 18.46 -20.84 6.20
C ASN A 112 19.21 -20.26 5.00
N ASN A 113 20.50 -19.96 5.20
CA ASN A 113 21.41 -19.56 4.15
C ASN A 113 21.65 -20.74 3.17
N PHE A 114 21.77 -20.42 1.88
CA PHE A 114 21.96 -21.28 0.70
C PHE A 114 23.22 -22.20 0.73
N LEU A 115 23.88 -22.33 1.87
CA LEU A 115 25.17 -23.04 2.04
C LEU A 115 25.06 -24.51 2.40
N SER A 116 23.86 -25.08 2.49
CA SER A 116 23.70 -26.51 2.73
C SER A 116 23.70 -27.29 1.40
N GLY A 117 24.89 -27.65 0.94
CA GLY A 117 25.18 -28.46 -0.27
C GLY A 117 24.39 -29.77 -0.43
N PRO A 118 24.99 -30.89 -0.87
CA PRO A 118 24.31 -32.09 -1.38
C PRO A 118 23.30 -32.79 -0.45
N LEU A 119 23.19 -32.38 0.82
CA LEU A 119 22.21 -32.88 1.80
C LEU A 119 20.88 -32.10 1.83
N TYR A 120 20.63 -31.23 0.85
CA TYR A 120 19.40 -30.39 0.74
C TYR A 120 18.09 -31.22 0.86
N TRP A 121 18.02 -32.39 0.26
CA TRP A 121 16.81 -33.25 0.22
C TRP A 121 16.32 -33.74 1.59
N PHE A 122 17.16 -33.73 2.61
CA PHE A 122 16.82 -34.16 3.97
C PHE A 122 16.99 -33.03 5.01
N SER A 123 17.20 -31.79 4.56
CA SER A 123 17.55 -30.66 5.41
C SER A 123 16.32 -29.96 5.98
N PRO A 124 16.43 -29.30 7.15
CA PRO A 124 15.40 -28.37 7.66
C PRO A 124 14.99 -27.29 6.64
N ALA A 125 15.90 -26.91 5.73
CA ALA A 125 15.66 -25.93 4.67
C ALA A 125 14.55 -26.35 3.70
N GLN A 126 14.46 -27.64 3.35
CA GLN A 126 13.39 -28.15 2.49
C GLN A 126 12.01 -28.05 3.18
N LYS A 127 11.94 -28.35 4.49
CA LYS A 127 10.69 -28.22 5.24
C LYS A 127 10.26 -26.78 5.34
N GLU A 128 11.20 -25.87 5.53
CA GLU A 128 10.97 -24.43 5.56
C GLU A 128 10.46 -23.92 4.21
N GLU A 129 11.10 -24.29 3.12
CA GLU A 129 10.67 -23.94 1.75
C GLU A 129 9.26 -24.46 1.44
N LEU A 130 8.96 -25.73 1.78
CA LEU A 130 7.63 -26.30 1.62
C LEU A 130 6.57 -25.56 2.46
N HIS A 131 6.93 -25.11 3.66
CA HIS A 131 6.04 -24.30 4.49
C HIS A 131 5.74 -22.95 3.84
N HIS A 132 6.77 -22.24 3.39
CA HIS A 132 6.59 -20.95 2.70
C HIS A 132 5.81 -21.10 1.40
N ARG A 133 6.06 -22.18 0.65
CA ARG A 133 5.33 -22.47 -0.58
C ARG A 133 3.84 -22.70 -0.33
N ARG A 134 3.46 -23.42 0.73
CA ARG A 134 2.03 -23.60 1.10
C ARG A 134 1.37 -22.26 1.40
N GLN A 135 2.03 -21.41 2.16
CA GLN A 135 1.51 -20.07 2.45
C GLN A 135 1.33 -19.19 1.21
N VAL A 136 2.21 -19.35 0.22
CA VAL A 136 2.05 -18.66 -1.07
C VAL A 136 0.91 -19.26 -1.89
N GLU A 137 0.71 -20.59 -1.86
CA GLU A 137 -0.45 -21.22 -2.53
C GLU A 137 -1.77 -20.76 -1.88
N ASP A 138 -1.84 -20.61 -0.53
CA ASP A 138 -3.01 -20.07 0.15
C ASP A 138 -3.34 -18.64 -0.33
N ILE A 139 -2.32 -17.79 -0.55
CA ILE A 139 -2.49 -16.43 -1.09
C ILE A 139 -2.94 -16.46 -2.55
N ILE A 140 -2.39 -17.37 -3.36
CA ILE A 140 -2.75 -17.57 -4.77
C ILE A 140 -4.23 -17.96 -4.88
N ASP A 141 -4.68 -18.87 -4.03
CA ASP A 141 -6.07 -19.32 -4.00
C ASP A 141 -7.00 -18.18 -3.52
N PHE A 142 -6.62 -17.47 -2.46
CA PHE A 142 -7.36 -16.34 -1.91
C PHE A 142 -7.57 -15.21 -2.95
N LEU A 143 -6.56 -14.88 -3.75
CA LEU A 143 -6.65 -13.85 -4.80
C LEU A 143 -7.16 -14.39 -6.15
N GLU A 144 -7.61 -15.65 -6.19
CA GLU A 144 -8.19 -16.32 -7.37
C GLU A 144 -7.25 -16.34 -8.60
N ILE A 145 -5.94 -16.41 -8.35
CA ILE A 145 -4.90 -16.42 -9.40
C ILE A 145 -4.24 -17.81 -9.61
N ALA A 146 -4.86 -18.89 -9.11
CA ALA A 146 -4.34 -20.25 -9.24
C ALA A 146 -4.14 -20.68 -10.71
N HIS A 147 -5.03 -20.23 -11.60
CA HIS A 147 -4.98 -20.56 -13.03
C HIS A 147 -3.76 -19.97 -13.75
N ILE A 148 -3.17 -18.88 -13.25
CA ILE A 148 -1.99 -18.22 -13.83
C ILE A 148 -0.70 -18.43 -13.04
N ARG A 149 -0.70 -19.24 -11.97
CA ARG A 149 0.45 -19.36 -11.05
C ARG A 149 1.79 -19.71 -11.72
N LYS A 150 1.75 -20.42 -12.87
CA LYS A 150 2.93 -20.79 -13.66
C LYS A 150 3.20 -19.87 -14.84
N SER A 151 2.30 -18.91 -15.11
CA SER A 151 2.46 -17.96 -16.20
C SER A 151 3.58 -16.97 -15.89
N ILE A 152 4.24 -16.50 -16.93
CA ILE A 152 5.26 -15.45 -16.83
C ILE A 152 4.58 -14.11 -16.54
N ALA A 153 4.96 -13.43 -15.47
CA ALA A 153 4.30 -12.22 -15.00
C ALA A 153 4.20 -11.10 -16.05
N GLY A 154 5.21 -10.98 -16.91
CA GLY A 154 5.23 -9.97 -17.99
C GLY A 154 4.21 -10.20 -19.10
N THR A 155 3.62 -11.40 -19.22
CA THR A 155 2.62 -11.73 -20.25
C THR A 155 1.17 -11.52 -19.80
N LEU A 156 0.96 -11.16 -18.53
CA LEU A 156 -0.36 -11.01 -17.93
C LEU A 156 -0.98 -9.66 -18.29
N SER A 157 -2.32 -9.59 -18.25
CA SER A 157 -3.06 -8.33 -18.30
C SER A 157 -2.65 -7.41 -17.12
N TYR A 158 -2.96 -6.14 -17.25
CA TYR A 158 -2.61 -5.16 -16.22
C TYR A 158 -3.27 -5.48 -14.86
N GLY A 159 -4.56 -5.80 -14.84
CA GLY A 159 -5.30 -6.17 -13.62
C GLY A 159 -4.72 -7.41 -12.95
N LEU A 160 -4.39 -8.47 -13.71
CA LEU A 160 -3.75 -9.66 -13.16
C LEU A 160 -2.36 -9.37 -12.57
N ARG A 161 -1.58 -8.48 -13.20
CA ARG A 161 -0.30 -8.04 -12.63
C ARG A 161 -0.46 -7.29 -11.31
N LYS A 162 -1.50 -6.45 -11.18
CA LYS A 162 -1.85 -5.78 -9.92
C LYS A 162 -2.24 -6.77 -8.82
N ARG A 163 -3.01 -7.83 -9.15
CA ARG A 163 -3.31 -8.92 -8.20
C ARG A 163 -2.03 -9.65 -7.74
N VAL A 164 -1.10 -9.92 -8.64
CA VAL A 164 0.20 -10.55 -8.30
C VAL A 164 1.06 -9.62 -7.43
N GLU A 165 1.00 -8.33 -7.66
CA GLU A 165 1.70 -7.34 -6.83
C GLU A 165 1.13 -7.30 -5.40
N LEU A 166 -0.20 -7.30 -5.26
CA LEU A 166 -0.88 -7.43 -3.97
C LEU A 166 -0.49 -8.74 -3.28
N ALA A 167 -0.55 -9.88 -4.00
CA ALA A 167 -0.13 -11.18 -3.50
C ALA A 167 1.28 -11.18 -2.92
N ARG A 168 2.21 -10.53 -3.61
CA ARG A 168 3.61 -10.42 -3.16
C ARG A 168 3.75 -9.57 -1.90
N ALA A 169 2.98 -8.47 -1.77
CA ALA A 169 2.98 -7.66 -0.57
C ALA A 169 2.35 -8.39 0.61
N VAL A 170 1.25 -9.11 0.39
CA VAL A 170 0.57 -9.96 1.38
C VAL A 170 1.45 -11.14 1.82
N ALA A 171 2.29 -11.66 0.94
CA ALA A 171 3.22 -12.76 1.27
C ALA A 171 4.21 -12.42 2.38
N LEU A 172 4.50 -11.15 2.64
CA LEU A 172 5.27 -10.69 3.81
C LEU A 172 4.55 -10.97 5.13
N LYS A 173 3.23 -11.23 5.13
CA LYS A 173 2.34 -11.26 6.31
C LYS A 173 2.46 -9.98 7.14
N PRO A 174 2.24 -8.82 6.52
CA PRO A 174 2.38 -7.56 7.22
C PRO A 174 1.21 -7.34 8.20
N GLU A 175 1.46 -6.59 9.29
CA GLU A 175 0.40 -6.05 10.14
C GLU A 175 -0.23 -4.80 9.52
N LEU A 176 0.57 -4.03 8.76
CA LEU A 176 0.17 -2.84 8.01
C LEU A 176 0.57 -2.99 6.55
N ILE A 177 -0.39 -2.87 5.64
CA ILE A 177 -0.12 -2.83 4.21
C ILE A 177 -0.38 -1.42 3.65
N LEU A 178 0.57 -0.91 2.89
CA LEU A 178 0.49 0.38 2.21
C LEU A 178 0.20 0.14 0.73
N LEU A 179 -0.95 0.60 0.25
CA LEU A 179 -1.42 0.45 -1.12
C LEU A 179 -1.40 1.81 -1.83
N ASP A 180 -0.64 1.91 -2.91
CA ASP A 180 -0.48 3.15 -3.68
C ASP A 180 -1.23 3.01 -5.02
N GLU A 181 -2.47 3.52 -5.06
CA GLU A 181 -3.40 3.45 -6.20
C GLU A 181 -3.59 1.99 -6.71
N PRO A 182 -4.04 1.07 -5.85
CA PRO A 182 -4.13 -0.35 -6.21
C PRO A 182 -5.07 -0.62 -7.38
N MET A 183 -6.07 0.23 -7.61
CA MET A 183 -7.11 0.05 -8.63
C MET A 183 -6.91 0.92 -9.88
N ALA A 184 -5.85 1.76 -9.92
CA ALA A 184 -5.60 2.62 -11.07
C ALA A 184 -5.42 1.78 -12.36
N GLY A 185 -6.08 2.21 -13.44
CA GLY A 185 -5.99 1.57 -14.76
C GLY A 185 -6.76 0.24 -14.90
N MET A 186 -7.57 -0.13 -13.92
CA MET A 186 -8.47 -1.30 -13.97
C MET A 186 -9.85 -0.93 -14.53
N ASN A 187 -10.51 -1.90 -15.17
CA ASN A 187 -11.92 -1.78 -15.51
C ASN A 187 -12.81 -1.95 -14.26
N LEU A 188 -14.12 -1.76 -14.38
CA LEU A 188 -15.05 -1.77 -13.26
C LEU A 188 -15.03 -3.12 -12.50
N GLU A 189 -15.12 -4.24 -13.21
CA GLU A 189 -15.13 -5.60 -12.64
C GLU A 189 -13.81 -5.88 -11.89
N GLU A 190 -12.67 -5.51 -12.48
CA GLU A 190 -11.36 -5.66 -11.84
C GLU A 190 -11.22 -4.80 -10.57
N LYS A 191 -11.83 -3.60 -10.55
CA LYS A 191 -11.87 -2.73 -9.36
C LYS A 191 -12.71 -3.33 -8.24
N GLU A 192 -13.91 -3.84 -8.58
CA GLU A 192 -14.81 -4.50 -7.63
C GLU A 192 -14.14 -5.72 -6.98
N ASP A 193 -13.48 -6.56 -7.78
CA ASP A 193 -12.68 -7.68 -7.28
C ASP A 193 -11.55 -7.22 -6.35
N MET A 194 -10.80 -6.18 -6.74
CA MET A 194 -9.69 -5.67 -5.93
C MET A 194 -10.20 -5.08 -4.62
N ALA A 195 -11.33 -4.35 -4.63
CA ALA A 195 -11.98 -3.84 -3.42
C ALA A 195 -12.37 -4.98 -2.48
N ARG A 196 -12.99 -6.03 -3.01
CA ARG A 196 -13.35 -7.24 -2.25
C ARG A 196 -12.11 -7.87 -1.61
N TYR A 197 -11.01 -8.09 -2.36
CA TYR A 197 -9.78 -8.63 -1.78
C TYR A 197 -9.20 -7.77 -0.66
N ILE A 198 -9.29 -6.43 -0.76
CA ILE A 198 -8.80 -5.52 0.28
C ILE A 198 -9.67 -5.65 1.54
N ILE A 199 -11.01 -5.73 1.39
CA ILE A 199 -11.93 -5.96 2.50
C ILE A 199 -11.64 -7.31 3.17
N ASP A 200 -11.54 -8.39 2.39
CA ASP A 200 -11.29 -9.74 2.89
C ASP A 200 -9.92 -9.84 3.61
N LEU A 201 -8.87 -9.16 3.10
CA LEU A 201 -7.58 -9.06 3.79
C LEU A 201 -7.70 -8.35 5.15
N ASN A 202 -8.56 -7.36 5.24
CA ASN A 202 -8.80 -6.66 6.50
C ASN A 202 -9.64 -7.50 7.46
N GLU A 203 -10.80 -8.01 7.02
CA GLU A 203 -11.77 -8.69 7.87
C GLU A 203 -11.33 -10.11 8.26
N GLU A 204 -10.84 -10.90 7.31
CA GLU A 204 -10.49 -12.30 7.54
C GLU A 204 -9.07 -12.49 8.06
N TRP A 205 -8.12 -11.67 7.56
CA TRP A 205 -6.71 -11.80 7.92
C TRP A 205 -6.25 -10.78 8.97
N GLY A 206 -7.14 -9.84 9.36
CA GLY A 206 -6.89 -8.82 10.38
C GLY A 206 -5.83 -7.79 9.97
N MET A 207 -5.58 -7.60 8.66
CA MET A 207 -4.59 -6.64 8.18
C MET A 207 -5.10 -5.23 8.32
N THR A 208 -4.24 -4.34 8.79
CA THR A 208 -4.49 -2.89 8.73
C THR A 208 -4.07 -2.39 7.34
N VAL A 209 -4.91 -1.58 6.72
CA VAL A 209 -4.68 -1.07 5.37
C VAL A 209 -4.58 0.45 5.38
N VAL A 210 -3.53 0.99 4.80
CA VAL A 210 -3.45 2.41 4.41
C VAL A 210 -3.37 2.47 2.90
N MET A 211 -4.33 3.10 2.27
CA MET A 211 -4.34 3.20 0.81
C MET A 211 -4.46 4.63 0.31
N ILE A 212 -3.82 4.90 -0.83
CA ILE A 212 -4.08 6.08 -1.64
C ILE A 212 -5.01 5.64 -2.75
N GLU A 213 -6.13 6.34 -2.91
CA GLU A 213 -7.05 6.17 -4.02
C GLU A 213 -7.64 7.51 -4.44
N HIS A 214 -8.07 7.57 -5.69
CA HIS A 214 -8.74 8.73 -6.27
C HIS A 214 -10.16 8.40 -6.77
N ASP A 215 -10.54 7.13 -6.80
CA ASP A 215 -11.91 6.69 -7.07
C ASP A 215 -12.75 6.84 -5.80
N MET A 216 -13.55 7.92 -5.77
CA MET A 216 -14.34 8.26 -4.59
C MET A 216 -15.39 7.20 -4.26
N GLY A 217 -15.95 6.52 -5.29
CA GLY A 217 -16.91 5.43 -5.07
C GLY A 217 -16.28 4.33 -4.21
N VAL A 218 -15.11 3.85 -4.64
CA VAL A 218 -14.37 2.82 -3.90
C VAL A 218 -13.99 3.29 -2.50
N VAL A 219 -13.47 4.52 -2.36
CA VAL A 219 -13.07 5.06 -1.05
C VAL A 219 -14.24 5.10 -0.08
N MET A 220 -15.42 5.54 -0.54
CA MET A 220 -16.62 5.60 0.30
C MET A 220 -17.11 4.23 0.72
N ASP A 221 -17.00 3.23 -0.18
CA ASP A 221 -17.54 1.90 0.06
C ASP A 221 -16.70 1.06 1.04
N ILE A 222 -15.36 1.21 1.01
CA ILE A 222 -14.48 0.29 1.75
C ILE A 222 -13.73 0.92 2.93
N SER A 223 -13.68 2.26 3.03
CA SER A 223 -12.86 2.91 4.06
C SER A 223 -13.59 3.08 5.38
N HIS A 224 -12.93 2.76 6.48
CA HIS A 224 -13.42 3.10 7.82
C HIS A 224 -13.22 4.58 8.14
N ARG A 225 -12.09 5.15 7.75
CA ARG A 225 -11.76 6.57 7.87
C ARG A 225 -11.01 7.06 6.65
N VAL A 226 -11.18 8.34 6.36
CA VAL A 226 -10.56 9.01 5.22
C VAL A 226 -9.83 10.26 5.71
N MET A 227 -8.65 10.53 5.16
CA MET A 227 -7.90 11.76 5.33
C MET A 227 -7.69 12.43 3.99
N VAL A 228 -7.90 13.74 3.94
CA VAL A 228 -7.67 14.54 2.74
C VAL A 228 -6.41 15.36 2.89
N LEU A 229 -5.51 15.20 1.92
CA LEU A 229 -4.34 16.05 1.74
C LEU A 229 -4.59 17.05 0.60
N ASP A 230 -4.17 18.30 0.83
CA ASP A 230 -4.12 19.33 -0.18
C ASP A 230 -2.85 20.17 0.01
N PHE A 231 -2.09 20.41 -1.06
CA PHE A 231 -0.79 21.10 -1.03
C PHE A 231 0.11 20.71 0.16
N GLY A 232 0.23 19.40 0.40
CA GLY A 232 1.07 18.84 1.47
C GLY A 232 0.53 19.01 2.89
N ARG A 233 -0.72 19.44 3.07
CA ARG A 233 -1.38 19.65 4.36
C ARG A 233 -2.61 18.79 4.52
N LYS A 234 -2.88 18.33 5.74
CA LYS A 234 -4.14 17.69 6.07
C LYS A 234 -5.24 18.78 6.19
N ILE A 235 -6.27 18.70 5.35
CA ILE A 235 -7.40 19.63 5.36
C ILE A 235 -8.64 19.05 6.05
N ALA A 236 -8.82 17.71 6.01
CA ALA A 236 -9.92 17.03 6.69
C ALA A 236 -9.50 15.60 7.07
N ALA A 237 -10.13 15.02 8.08
CA ALA A 237 -10.08 13.59 8.38
C ALA A 237 -11.32 13.21 9.21
N GLY A 238 -11.92 12.04 8.93
CA GLY A 238 -13.12 11.54 9.61
C GLY A 238 -13.74 10.36 8.90
N LEU A 239 -15.00 10.12 9.16
CA LEU A 239 -15.79 9.13 8.41
C LEU A 239 -15.91 9.58 6.94
N PRO A 240 -16.01 8.64 5.99
CA PRO A 240 -16.11 8.97 4.57
C PRO A 240 -17.19 10.01 4.28
N GLU A 241 -18.41 9.84 4.82
CA GLU A 241 -19.55 10.75 4.63
C GLU A 241 -19.27 12.15 5.19
N GLU A 242 -18.60 12.25 6.35
CA GLU A 242 -18.25 13.54 6.98
C GLU A 242 -17.25 14.32 6.13
N VAL A 243 -16.24 13.59 5.61
CA VAL A 243 -15.20 14.16 4.76
C VAL A 243 -15.78 14.66 3.44
N MET A 244 -16.68 13.91 2.82
CA MET A 244 -17.34 14.30 1.57
C MET A 244 -18.29 15.49 1.73
N ALA A 245 -18.83 15.69 2.93
CA ALA A 245 -19.68 16.86 3.24
C ALA A 245 -18.87 18.14 3.52
N ASP A 246 -17.55 18.03 3.80
CA ASP A 246 -16.71 19.19 4.15
C ASP A 246 -16.49 20.13 2.95
N GLU A 247 -16.87 21.39 3.11
CA GLU A 247 -16.75 22.41 2.06
C GLU A 247 -15.29 22.67 1.63
N ARG A 248 -14.31 22.46 2.51
CA ARG A 248 -12.88 22.60 2.18
C ARG A 248 -12.45 21.49 1.23
N VAL A 249 -12.98 20.27 1.41
CA VAL A 249 -12.73 19.12 0.55
C VAL A 249 -13.35 19.36 -0.83
N LYS A 250 -14.63 19.76 -0.88
CA LYS A 250 -15.30 20.09 -2.15
C LYS A 250 -14.53 21.14 -2.94
N LYS A 251 -14.09 22.20 -2.25
CA LYS A 251 -13.32 23.29 -2.88
C LYS A 251 -11.97 22.82 -3.43
N ALA A 252 -11.27 21.92 -2.72
CA ALA A 252 -9.98 21.39 -3.17
C ALA A 252 -10.11 20.58 -4.45
N TYR A 253 -11.21 19.83 -4.64
CA TYR A 253 -11.47 19.07 -5.87
C TYR A 253 -12.05 19.94 -7.00
N LEU A 254 -12.95 20.89 -6.72
CA LEU A 254 -13.51 21.79 -7.74
C LEU A 254 -12.46 22.76 -8.33
N GLY A 255 -11.40 23.09 -7.57
CA GLY A 255 -10.31 23.93 -8.06
C GLY A 255 -9.41 23.26 -9.11
N GLU A 256 -9.45 21.92 -9.25
CA GLU A 256 -8.73 21.18 -10.30
C GLU A 256 -9.44 21.27 -11.66
N ASP A 257 -10.78 21.21 -11.68
CA ASP A 257 -11.55 21.24 -12.93
C ASP A 257 -11.31 22.56 -13.69
N ASP A 258 -11.22 23.70 -13.00
CA ASP A 258 -10.94 25.00 -13.61
C ASP A 258 -9.51 25.14 -14.18
N THR A 259 -8.54 24.37 -13.64
CA THR A 259 -7.13 24.41 -14.11
C THR A 259 -6.85 23.49 -15.28
N ASP A 260 -7.55 22.38 -15.41
CA ASP A 260 -7.41 21.46 -16.55
C ASP A 260 -8.13 21.98 -17.81
N GLU A 261 -9.30 22.63 -17.67
CA GLU A 261 -9.97 23.29 -18.78
C GLU A 261 -9.16 24.48 -19.34
N SER A 262 -8.50 25.25 -18.47
CA SER A 262 -7.66 26.37 -18.90
C SER A 262 -6.37 25.91 -19.61
N ARG A 263 -5.78 24.77 -19.23
CA ARG A 263 -4.60 24.20 -19.90
C ARG A 263 -4.93 23.57 -21.25
N GLN A 264 -6.11 22.99 -21.42
CA GLN A 264 -6.57 22.45 -22.72
C GLN A 264 -6.92 23.55 -23.71
N ALA A 265 -7.35 24.73 -23.23
CA ALA A 265 -7.65 25.89 -24.06
C ALA A 265 -6.39 26.66 -24.53
N GLU A 266 -5.25 26.54 -23.85
CA GLU A 266 -3.98 27.16 -24.27
C GLU A 266 -3.18 26.31 -25.28
N VAL A 267 -3.54 25.05 -25.51
CA VAL A 267 -2.87 24.12 -26.44
C VAL A 267 -3.65 23.91 -27.73
N ALA A 268 -4.86 24.47 -27.88
CA ALA A 268 -5.71 24.47 -29.07
C ALA A 268 -5.64 25.80 -29.82
#